data_04d45e14c9d7c966065e2e5a96642f25
#
_entry.id   04d45e14c9d7c966065e2e5a96642f25
#
_cell.length_a   1.000
_cell.length_b   1.000
_cell.length_c   1.000
_cell.angle_alpha   90.00
_cell.angle_beta   90.00
_cell.angle_gamma   90.00
#
_symmetry.space_group_name_H-M   'P 1'
#
loop_
_entity.id
_entity.type
_entity.pdbx_description
1 polymer ?
#
loop_
_entity_poly.entity_id
_entity_poly.type
_entity_poly.pdbx_seq_one_letter_code
_entity_poly.pdbx_strand_id
1 'polypeptide(L)'
;MIKIPEFWYVDDYTPGTKTHNLKICPHAKPGWYHHKEAYVSAYEAFNFDNKGRLVSMRSVVPTVNFNRTNGRTWARANGFDGEAKWNLYTYEEHRAICHLFLVEYATRNSQKAVNTELTPEGFRQGGLGSGCTTGTATINGAQTWSFIPTGSSDRLGSGSGEVTVTIQ
;
A
#
# COMPACT_ATOMS: atom_id res chain seq x y z
N MET A 1 -10.54 3.50 1.40
CA MET A 1 -10.04 3.95 0.08
C MET A 1 -9.15 5.14 0.32
N ILE A 2 -7.97 5.15 -0.26
CA ILE A 2 -6.97 6.20 -0.14
C ILE A 2 -6.85 6.88 -1.50
N LYS A 3 -6.90 8.21 -1.51
CA LYS A 3 -6.70 9.02 -2.70
C LYS A 3 -5.22 9.35 -2.83
N ILE A 4 -4.64 9.03 -3.99
CA ILE A 4 -3.32 9.54 -4.40
C ILE A 4 -3.61 10.78 -5.27
N PRO A 5 -3.18 11.97 -4.87
CA PRO A 5 -3.44 13.17 -5.64
C PRO A 5 -2.69 13.16 -6.98
N GLU A 6 -3.12 13.97 -7.90
CA GLU A 6 -2.39 14.26 -9.12
C GLU A 6 -1.10 15.02 -8.79
N PHE A 7 0.01 14.64 -9.40
CA PHE A 7 1.29 15.33 -9.25
C PHE A 7 2.23 15.07 -10.43
N TRP A 8 3.23 15.93 -10.54
CA TRP A 8 4.35 15.77 -11.49
C TRP A 8 5.62 15.46 -10.73
N TYR A 9 6.49 14.64 -11.31
CA TYR A 9 7.74 14.24 -10.67
C TYR A 9 8.88 14.09 -11.66
N VAL A 10 10.09 14.21 -11.16
CA VAL A 10 11.33 13.87 -11.85
C VAL A 10 12.27 13.18 -10.87
N ASP A 11 12.96 12.16 -11.33
CA ASP A 11 14.03 11.47 -10.61
C ASP A 11 15.30 11.59 -11.44
N ASP A 12 16.11 12.58 -11.12
CA ASP A 12 17.38 12.84 -11.78
C ASP A 12 18.45 11.93 -11.15
N TYR A 13 18.86 10.91 -11.89
CA TYR A 13 19.92 10.02 -11.46
C TYR A 13 21.28 10.46 -11.98
N THR A 14 22.25 10.64 -11.08
CA THR A 14 23.63 10.97 -11.41
C THR A 14 24.52 9.73 -11.20
N PRO A 15 24.94 9.05 -12.30
CA PRO A 15 25.66 7.77 -12.21
C PRO A 15 26.99 7.86 -11.44
N GLY A 16 27.73 8.95 -11.59
CA GLY A 16 29.02 9.12 -10.94
C GLY A 16 28.99 9.14 -9.42
N THR A 17 27.94 9.73 -8.85
CA THR A 17 27.72 9.81 -7.40
C THR A 17 26.72 8.78 -6.90
N LYS A 18 26.05 8.06 -7.81
CA LYS A 18 24.92 7.16 -7.51
C LYS A 18 23.79 7.89 -6.75
N THR A 19 23.60 9.16 -7.03
CA THR A 19 22.63 10.00 -6.35
C THR A 19 21.34 10.09 -7.16
N HIS A 20 20.22 9.94 -6.48
CA HIS A 20 18.88 10.23 -6.99
C HIS A 20 18.41 11.57 -6.42
N ASN A 21 17.93 12.43 -7.29
CA ASN A 21 17.34 13.71 -6.91
C ASN A 21 15.86 13.71 -7.30
N LEU A 22 15.05 13.19 -6.41
CA LEU A 22 13.60 13.09 -6.59
C LEU A 22 12.95 14.43 -6.23
N LYS A 23 12.17 14.96 -7.16
CA LYS A 23 11.38 16.17 -6.96
C LYS A 23 9.93 15.89 -7.33
N ILE A 24 9.01 16.45 -6.55
CA ILE A 24 7.55 16.33 -6.74
C ILE A 24 6.95 17.75 -6.77
N CYS A 25 5.95 17.95 -7.62
CA CYS A 25 5.24 19.21 -7.74
C CYS A 25 3.74 18.94 -7.96
N PRO A 26 2.82 19.64 -7.27
CA PRO A 26 1.38 19.50 -7.48
C PRO A 26 0.89 20.20 -8.76
N HIS A 27 1.77 20.91 -9.46
CA HIS A 27 1.44 21.63 -10.67
C HIS A 27 2.22 21.11 -11.87
N ALA A 28 1.64 21.24 -13.06
CA ALA A 28 2.28 20.84 -14.31
C ALA A 28 3.66 21.47 -14.49
N LYS A 29 4.64 20.63 -14.80
CA LYS A 29 6.02 21.02 -15.08
C LYS A 29 6.44 20.46 -16.45
N PRO A 30 6.91 21.30 -17.39
CA PRO A 30 7.43 20.81 -18.66
C PRO A 30 8.58 19.80 -18.47
N GLY A 31 8.50 18.67 -19.16
CA GLY A 31 9.52 17.62 -19.09
C GLY A 31 9.46 16.69 -17.87
N TRP A 32 8.53 16.93 -16.95
CA TRP A 32 8.32 16.04 -15.79
C TRP A 32 7.31 14.95 -16.13
N TYR A 33 7.44 13.81 -15.47
CA TYR A 33 6.46 12.72 -15.55
C TYR A 33 5.19 13.11 -14.80
N HIS A 34 4.05 12.72 -15.33
CA HIS A 34 2.75 13.03 -14.78
C HIS A 34 2.13 11.78 -14.16
N HIS A 35 1.80 11.83 -12.89
CA HIS A 35 0.95 10.86 -12.21
C HIS A 35 -0.46 11.45 -12.09
N LYS A 36 -1.43 10.79 -12.70
CA LYS A 36 -2.84 11.17 -12.61
C LYS A 36 -3.41 10.83 -11.24
N GLU A 37 -4.43 11.55 -10.82
CA GLU A 37 -5.19 11.19 -9.63
C GLU A 37 -5.61 9.72 -9.69
N ALA A 38 -5.37 9.00 -8.60
CA ALA A 38 -5.73 7.59 -8.47
C ALA A 38 -6.31 7.28 -7.09
N TYR A 39 -7.02 6.17 -7.00
CA TYR A 39 -7.55 5.67 -5.74
C TYR A 39 -7.05 4.25 -5.50
N VAL A 40 -6.52 4.00 -4.33
CA VAL A 40 -6.09 2.67 -3.91
C VAL A 40 -6.92 2.18 -2.71
N SER A 41 -6.96 0.88 -2.53
CA SER A 41 -7.59 0.30 -1.35
C SER A 41 -6.81 0.66 -0.09
N ALA A 42 -7.50 0.92 1.03
CA ALA A 42 -6.84 1.20 2.30
C ALA A 42 -6.21 -0.06 2.91
N TYR A 43 -6.77 -1.21 2.61
CA TYR A 43 -6.34 -2.51 3.12
C TYR A 43 -6.15 -3.50 1.98
N GLU A 44 -5.37 -4.54 2.24
CA GLU A 44 -5.24 -5.68 1.34
C GLU A 44 -6.61 -6.32 1.07
N ALA A 45 -6.76 -6.89 -0.13
CA ALA A 45 -8.04 -7.34 -0.61
C ALA A 45 -8.51 -8.64 0.05
N PHE A 46 -9.79 -8.69 0.34
CA PHE A 46 -10.51 -9.85 0.85
C PHE A 46 -11.61 -10.25 -0.14
N ASN A 47 -11.71 -11.55 -0.44
CA ASN A 47 -12.78 -12.09 -1.29
C ASN A 47 -14.06 -12.23 -0.46
N PHE A 48 -14.90 -11.22 -0.54
CA PHE A 48 -16.14 -11.17 0.21
C PHE A 48 -17.09 -12.29 -0.25
N ASP A 49 -17.67 -12.98 0.71
CA ASP A 49 -18.65 -14.06 0.49
C ASP A 49 -18.19 -15.22 -0.43
N ASN A 50 -16.90 -15.34 -0.71
CA ASN A 50 -16.30 -16.32 -1.63
C ASN A 50 -16.91 -16.33 -3.04
N LYS A 51 -17.54 -15.22 -3.46
CA LYS A 51 -18.21 -15.09 -4.77
C LYS A 51 -17.39 -14.38 -5.84
N GLY A 52 -16.08 -14.22 -5.60
CA GLY A 52 -15.21 -13.59 -6.58
C GLY A 52 -15.35 -12.08 -6.65
N ARG A 53 -15.56 -11.42 -5.51
CA ARG A 53 -15.49 -9.96 -5.36
C ARG A 53 -14.43 -9.59 -4.33
N LEU A 54 -13.44 -8.83 -4.75
CA LEU A 54 -12.42 -8.31 -3.85
C LEU A 54 -12.89 -6.99 -3.24
N VAL A 55 -12.88 -6.93 -1.94
CA VAL A 55 -13.21 -5.73 -1.17
C VAL A 55 -12.07 -5.37 -0.23
N SER A 56 -11.97 -4.10 0.13
CA SER A 56 -11.01 -3.61 1.12
C SER A 56 -11.76 -3.44 2.45
N MET A 57 -11.48 -4.31 3.39
CA MET A 57 -12.14 -4.33 4.70
C MET A 57 -11.13 -4.39 5.82
N ARG A 58 -11.49 -3.79 6.96
CA ARG A 58 -10.74 -3.88 8.20
C ARG A 58 -11.06 -5.21 8.92
N SER A 59 -10.11 -5.68 9.71
CA SER A 59 -10.26 -6.83 10.62
C SER A 59 -10.58 -8.15 9.92
N VAL A 60 -10.10 -8.31 8.69
CA VAL A 60 -10.21 -9.55 7.91
C VAL A 60 -8.83 -10.07 7.55
N VAL A 61 -8.76 -11.37 7.29
CA VAL A 61 -7.56 -12.00 6.73
C VAL A 61 -7.56 -11.77 5.21
N PRO A 62 -6.49 -11.18 4.65
CA PRO A 62 -6.39 -11.01 3.20
C PRO A 62 -6.55 -12.32 2.44
N THR A 63 -7.19 -12.27 1.29
CA THR A 63 -7.35 -13.48 0.45
C THR A 63 -6.04 -13.83 -0.22
N VAL A 64 -5.67 -15.09 -0.11
CA VAL A 64 -4.48 -15.68 -0.72
C VAL A 64 -4.85 -16.82 -1.67
N ASN A 65 -3.87 -17.43 -2.33
CA ASN A 65 -4.06 -18.59 -3.21
C ASN A 65 -4.96 -18.34 -4.42
N PHE A 66 -4.85 -17.18 -5.04
CA PHE A 66 -5.49 -16.91 -6.31
C PHE A 66 -4.47 -16.43 -7.36
N ASN A 67 -4.74 -16.73 -8.61
CA ASN A 67 -3.89 -16.29 -9.71
C ASN A 67 -4.26 -14.86 -10.15
N ARG A 68 -3.37 -14.26 -10.95
CA ARG A 68 -3.54 -12.89 -11.48
C ARG A 68 -4.85 -12.71 -12.25
N THR A 69 -5.28 -13.71 -13.03
CA THR A 69 -6.50 -13.63 -13.83
C THR A 69 -7.72 -13.52 -12.93
N ASN A 70 -7.80 -14.41 -11.93
CA ASN A 70 -8.89 -14.38 -10.95
C ASN A 70 -8.90 -13.06 -10.17
N GLY A 71 -7.74 -12.59 -9.70
CA GLY A 71 -7.64 -11.33 -8.98
C GLY A 71 -8.14 -10.15 -9.80
N ARG A 72 -7.79 -10.07 -11.09
CA ARG A 72 -8.30 -9.03 -11.99
C ARG A 72 -9.81 -9.11 -12.20
N THR A 73 -10.32 -10.30 -12.44
CA THR A 73 -11.76 -10.53 -12.63
C THR A 73 -12.54 -10.11 -11.38
N TRP A 74 -12.07 -10.52 -10.21
CA TRP A 74 -12.72 -10.22 -8.93
C TRP A 74 -12.62 -8.74 -8.54
N ALA A 75 -11.50 -8.06 -8.85
CA ALA A 75 -11.41 -6.62 -8.65
C ALA A 75 -12.41 -5.87 -9.55
N ARG A 76 -12.49 -6.25 -10.84
CA ARG A 76 -13.39 -5.64 -11.82
C ARG A 76 -14.85 -5.90 -11.55
N ALA A 77 -15.19 -6.99 -10.86
CA ALA A 77 -16.56 -7.28 -10.44
C ALA A 77 -17.16 -6.24 -9.47
N ASN A 78 -16.32 -5.34 -8.91
CA ASN A 78 -16.78 -4.20 -8.10
C ASN A 78 -17.07 -2.93 -8.91
N GLY A 79 -17.11 -3.00 -10.23
CA GLY A 79 -17.50 -1.88 -11.08
C GLY A 79 -18.98 -1.53 -10.90
N PHE A 80 -19.32 -0.26 -11.10
CA PHE A 80 -20.70 0.21 -11.21
C PHE A 80 -21.04 0.33 -12.68
N ASP A 81 -22.29 0.05 -13.04
CA ASP A 81 -22.84 0.23 -14.40
C ASP A 81 -22.07 -0.51 -15.51
N GLY A 82 -21.53 -1.69 -15.19
CA GLY A 82 -20.76 -2.49 -16.14
C GLY A 82 -19.36 -1.98 -16.47
N GLU A 83 -18.93 -0.88 -15.89
CA GLU A 83 -17.57 -0.39 -16.04
C GLU A 83 -16.60 -1.02 -15.03
N ALA A 84 -15.51 -1.57 -15.53
CA ALA A 84 -14.43 -2.13 -14.71
C ALA A 84 -13.54 -1.01 -14.17
N LYS A 85 -13.97 -0.32 -13.13
CA LYS A 85 -13.24 0.81 -12.51
C LYS A 85 -12.11 0.38 -11.59
N TRP A 86 -12.17 -0.84 -11.03
CA TRP A 86 -11.17 -1.39 -10.14
C TRP A 86 -10.27 -2.42 -10.82
N ASN A 87 -9.04 -2.47 -10.40
CA ASN A 87 -8.06 -3.44 -10.89
C ASN A 87 -7.15 -3.88 -9.75
N LEU A 88 -6.23 -4.80 -10.05
CA LEU A 88 -5.12 -5.07 -9.14
C LEU A 88 -4.22 -3.84 -9.05
N TYR A 89 -3.61 -3.66 -7.90
CA TYR A 89 -2.57 -2.68 -7.65
C TYR A 89 -1.44 -2.82 -8.66
N THR A 90 -1.10 -1.74 -9.33
CA THR A 90 -0.08 -1.74 -10.38
C THR A 90 1.25 -1.17 -9.88
N TYR A 91 2.29 -1.40 -10.65
CA TYR A 91 3.60 -0.81 -10.36
C TYR A 91 3.58 0.72 -10.42
N GLU A 92 2.69 1.30 -11.21
CA GLU A 92 2.60 2.76 -11.34
C GLU A 92 2.12 3.41 -10.04
N GLU A 93 1.06 2.88 -9.43
CA GLU A 93 0.59 3.34 -8.12
C GLU A 93 1.60 3.05 -7.02
N HIS A 94 2.24 1.87 -7.06
CA HIS A 94 3.31 1.54 -6.12
C HIS A 94 4.45 2.55 -6.18
N ARG A 95 4.92 2.88 -7.38
CA ARG A 95 5.97 3.86 -7.59
C ARG A 95 5.56 5.24 -7.09
N ALA A 96 4.33 5.67 -7.36
CA ALA A 96 3.81 6.95 -6.88
C ALA A 96 3.85 7.03 -5.35
N ILE A 97 3.36 6.01 -4.66
CA ILE A 97 3.41 5.94 -3.19
C ILE A 97 4.86 5.94 -2.68
N CYS A 98 5.76 5.20 -3.34
CA CYS A 98 7.18 5.22 -2.97
C CYS A 98 7.81 6.59 -3.14
N HIS A 99 7.49 7.33 -4.21
CA HIS A 99 8.00 8.69 -4.42
C HIS A 99 7.48 9.65 -3.36
N LEU A 100 6.19 9.63 -3.06
CA LEU A 100 5.60 10.44 -1.99
C LEU A 100 6.24 10.12 -0.64
N PHE A 101 6.42 8.84 -0.34
CA PHE A 101 7.09 8.39 0.89
C PHE A 101 8.53 8.90 0.98
N LEU A 102 9.31 8.80 -0.10
CA LEU A 102 10.70 9.24 -0.13
C LEU A 102 10.85 10.74 0.09
N VAL A 103 9.94 11.53 -0.49
CA VAL A 103 9.95 12.99 -0.31
C VAL A 103 9.57 13.37 1.12
N GLU A 104 8.57 12.70 1.71
CA GLU A 104 8.10 13.00 3.07
C GLU A 104 9.11 12.57 4.14
N TYR A 105 9.64 11.36 4.05
CA TYR A 105 10.45 10.78 5.12
C TYR A 105 11.96 10.79 4.87
N ALA A 106 12.40 11.17 3.68
CA ALA A 106 13.82 11.20 3.28
C ALA A 106 14.58 9.88 3.58
N THR A 107 13.89 8.74 3.55
CA THR A 107 14.46 7.43 3.83
C THR A 107 13.90 6.35 2.92
N ARG A 108 14.72 5.36 2.57
CA ARG A 108 14.28 4.13 1.90
C ARG A 108 13.81 3.05 2.87
N ASN A 109 14.00 3.25 4.17
CA ASN A 109 13.62 2.28 5.18
C ASN A 109 12.26 2.65 5.77
N SER A 110 11.19 2.20 5.11
CA SER A 110 9.81 2.45 5.55
C SER A 110 9.51 1.87 6.92
N GLN A 111 10.09 0.73 7.26
CA GLN A 111 9.92 0.13 8.58
C GLN A 111 10.51 1.02 9.68
N LYS A 112 11.71 1.56 9.45
CA LYS A 112 12.34 2.47 10.41
C LYS A 112 11.58 3.78 10.56
N ALA A 113 10.97 4.30 9.50
CA ALA A 113 10.19 5.53 9.55
C ALA A 113 8.94 5.39 10.44
N VAL A 114 8.31 4.21 10.44
CA VAL A 114 7.09 3.93 11.19
C VAL A 114 7.39 3.35 12.58
N ASN A 115 8.36 2.44 12.68
CA ASN A 115 8.75 1.83 13.96
C ASN A 115 10.28 1.71 14.05
N THR A 116 10.86 2.38 15.02
CA THR A 116 12.31 2.36 15.27
C THR A 116 12.74 1.18 16.13
N GLU A 117 11.83 0.53 16.83
CA GLU A 117 12.13 -0.59 17.73
C GLU A 117 12.38 -1.87 16.94
N LEU A 118 13.34 -2.63 17.42
CA LEU A 118 13.64 -3.97 16.93
C LEU A 118 13.02 -5.01 17.87
N THR A 119 12.55 -6.13 17.29
CA THR A 119 12.23 -7.31 18.09
C THR A 119 13.50 -7.88 18.73
N PRO A 120 13.40 -8.76 19.75
CA PRO A 120 14.56 -9.44 20.32
C PRO A 120 15.42 -10.18 19.29
N GLU A 121 14.82 -10.65 18.19
CA GLU A 121 15.47 -11.32 17.07
C GLU A 121 16.10 -10.36 16.06
N GLY A 122 15.99 -9.05 16.29
CA GLY A 122 16.59 -8.02 15.43
C GLY A 122 15.74 -7.61 14.22
N PHE A 123 14.47 -7.97 14.15
CA PHE A 123 13.56 -7.57 13.10
C PHE A 123 12.71 -6.36 13.49
N ARG A 124 12.27 -5.60 12.48
CA ARG A 124 11.25 -4.58 12.64
C ARG A 124 9.93 -5.15 12.21
N GLN A 125 8.92 -5.04 13.03
CA GLN A 125 7.57 -5.55 12.72
C GLN A 125 6.78 -4.60 11.83
N GLY A 126 7.32 -4.15 10.73
CA GLY A 126 6.60 -3.41 9.68
C GLY A 126 5.67 -2.29 10.16
N GLY A 127 6.04 -1.58 11.22
CA GLY A 127 5.16 -0.61 11.84
C GLY A 127 4.18 -1.19 12.86
N LEU A 128 4.16 -2.50 13.00
CA LEU A 128 3.35 -3.19 14.00
C LEU A 128 4.09 -3.17 15.32
N GLY A 129 3.81 -2.22 16.18
CA GLY A 129 4.34 -2.18 17.55
C GLY A 129 3.74 -3.28 18.43
N SER A 130 4.15 -3.28 19.70
CA SER A 130 3.50 -4.10 20.72
C SER A 130 1.99 -3.79 20.76
N GLY A 131 1.14 -4.79 20.66
CA GLY A 131 -0.31 -4.63 20.66
C GLY A 131 -1.03 -5.03 19.37
N CYS A 132 -0.32 -5.45 18.34
CA CYS A 132 -0.95 -6.13 17.20
C CYS A 132 -1.30 -7.55 17.59
N THR A 133 -2.59 -7.84 17.62
CA THR A 133 -3.08 -9.20 17.79
C THR A 133 -2.96 -9.97 16.49
N THR A 134 -2.29 -11.11 16.53
CA THR A 134 -2.30 -12.07 15.41
C THR A 134 -3.58 -12.88 15.44
N GLY A 135 -4.22 -13.00 14.29
CA GLY A 135 -5.27 -14.01 14.06
C GLY A 135 -4.69 -15.29 13.46
N THR A 136 -5.42 -16.36 13.54
CA THR A 136 -5.12 -17.60 12.84
C THR A 136 -6.15 -17.85 11.76
N ALA A 137 -5.71 -18.29 10.59
CA ALA A 137 -6.62 -18.75 9.54
C ALA A 137 -6.15 -20.08 8.97
N THR A 138 -7.10 -20.93 8.65
CA THR A 138 -6.86 -22.21 7.96
C THR A 138 -6.91 -21.95 6.46
N ILE A 139 -5.83 -22.26 5.77
CA ILE A 139 -5.75 -22.15 4.32
C ILE A 139 -5.74 -23.56 3.74
N ASN A 140 -6.64 -23.82 2.79
CA ASN A 140 -6.79 -25.14 2.13
C ASN A 140 -7.08 -26.31 3.09
N GLY A 141 -7.75 -26.05 4.21
CA GLY A 141 -8.22 -27.07 5.13
C GLY A 141 -7.15 -27.83 5.95
N ALA A 142 -5.89 -27.61 5.68
CA ALA A 142 -4.82 -28.45 6.25
C ALA A 142 -3.76 -27.70 7.06
N GLN A 143 -3.67 -26.39 6.97
CA GLN A 143 -2.60 -25.64 7.60
C GLN A 143 -3.09 -24.35 8.23
N THR A 144 -2.79 -24.16 9.51
CA THR A 144 -3.09 -22.93 10.24
C THR A 144 -1.90 -21.98 10.13
N TRP A 145 -2.15 -20.80 9.62
CA TRP A 145 -1.16 -19.72 9.53
C TRP A 145 -1.51 -18.59 10.48
N SER A 146 -0.51 -18.01 11.10
CA SER A 146 -0.71 -16.79 11.87
C SER A 146 -0.71 -15.60 10.90
N PHE A 147 -1.73 -14.77 11.01
CA PHE A 147 -1.87 -13.54 10.22
C PHE A 147 -2.04 -12.35 11.13
N ILE A 148 -1.72 -11.20 10.58
CA ILE A 148 -2.14 -9.93 11.13
C ILE A 148 -3.36 -9.50 10.31
N PRO A 149 -4.56 -9.40 10.92
CA PRO A 149 -5.73 -8.91 10.21
C PRO A 149 -5.51 -7.50 9.66
N THR A 150 -6.14 -7.21 8.53
CA THR A 150 -6.12 -5.88 7.92
C THR A 150 -6.57 -4.81 8.91
N GLY A 151 -5.92 -3.65 8.89
CA GLY A 151 -6.23 -2.54 9.80
C GLY A 151 -5.76 -2.74 11.25
N SER A 152 -4.97 -3.78 11.54
CA SER A 152 -4.39 -3.96 12.89
C SER A 152 -3.40 -2.85 13.24
N SER A 153 -2.80 -2.20 12.24
CA SER A 153 -1.89 -1.06 12.42
C SER A 153 -2.56 0.31 12.41
N ASP A 154 -3.87 0.40 12.27
CA ASP A 154 -4.59 1.69 12.18
C ASP A 154 -4.40 2.59 13.40
N ARG A 155 -4.03 2.02 14.53
CA ARG A 155 -3.77 2.76 15.78
C ARG A 155 -2.29 3.00 16.05
N LEU A 156 -1.43 2.54 15.18
CA LEU A 156 0.02 2.69 15.30
C LEU A 156 0.49 3.90 14.48
N GLY A 157 1.55 4.54 14.92
CA GLY A 157 2.10 5.72 14.26
C GLY A 157 1.46 7.02 14.75
N SER A 158 0.84 7.79 13.90
CA SER A 158 0.29 9.13 14.21
C SER A 158 -0.93 9.16 15.13
N GLY A 159 -1.31 8.07 15.77
CA GLY A 159 -2.45 7.96 16.66
C GLY A 159 -3.81 7.83 15.98
N SER A 160 -3.97 8.38 14.78
CA SER A 160 -5.19 8.26 13.95
C SER A 160 -5.06 7.19 12.86
N GLY A 161 -3.87 6.65 12.63
CA GLY A 161 -3.58 5.80 11.46
C GLY A 161 -3.50 6.60 10.16
N GLU A 162 -3.52 7.91 10.23
CA GLU A 162 -3.39 8.80 9.07
C GLU A 162 -1.96 9.33 8.98
N VAL A 163 -1.43 9.31 7.79
CA VAL A 163 -0.16 9.96 7.42
C VAL A 163 -0.49 11.06 6.43
N THR A 164 -0.26 12.29 6.82
CA THR A 164 -0.40 13.43 5.92
C THR A 164 0.91 13.61 5.16
N VAL A 165 0.87 13.45 3.85
CA VAL A 165 1.98 13.75 2.97
C VAL A 165 1.83 15.18 2.49
N THR A 166 2.77 16.05 2.84
CA THR A 166 2.81 17.42 2.35
C THR A 166 3.64 17.48 1.09
N ILE A 167 3.01 17.82 -0.01
CA ILE A 167 3.69 18.04 -1.29
C ILE A 167 4.10 19.51 -1.32
N GLN A 168 5.41 19.76 -1.31
CA GLN A 168 6.00 21.12 -1.40
C GLN A 168 6.26 21.52 -2.86
#